data_4c645052919b5ef2bc19650ca9aad402
#
_entry.id   4c645052919b5ef2bc19650ca9aad402
#
_cell.length_a   1.000
_cell.length_b   1.000
_cell.length_c   1.000
_cell.angle_alpha   90.00
_cell.angle_beta   90.00
_cell.angle_gamma   90.00
#
_symmetry.space_group_name_H-M   'P 1'
#
loop_
_entity.id
_entity.type
_entity.pdbx_description
1 polymer ?
#
loop_
_entity_poly.entity_id
_entity_poly.type
_entity_poly.pdbx_seq_one_letter_code
_entity_poly.pdbx_strand_id
1 'polypeptide(L)'
;MANTKDYAERELIIDRYLSTGKEYSGKELLALVNMELRKRSMLEIKTRTTFAADIQEINSKYFNHFHHDVIQREKRGRIFYYSYRMPNFSIYDRELTDEEISKLHSLVLFMRRLKGMPKFSFLEEMEVRFDQVVNKAQKPVVSFDDSYNEQAMKPFTKLLEAINKQQVVNFEYCKFQDSEPTQNKVSPLYLKQYQLRWYLMASYIGNPNVYTFALDRMLHLETDTETPYEPTDVNFEHYFDDIIGVTNYQDKPIEHIEIWVKNKELPYVMTKPLHHSQKLLQKDVNGGALITIDVKRNTELKQAILSYGGYMEVMKPLDLRKELDEQASMMRFVYDTPEPG
;
A
#
# COMPACT_ATOMS: atom_id res chain seq x y z
N MET A 1 -20.73 -20.70 -0.95
CA MET A 1 -19.44 -20.50 -0.25
C MET A 1 -19.74 -19.66 0.98
N ALA A 2 -19.56 -20.20 2.17
CA ALA A 2 -19.75 -19.48 3.42
C ALA A 2 -18.71 -18.37 3.50
N ASN A 3 -19.13 -17.21 4.01
CA ASN A 3 -18.37 -15.97 4.05
C ASN A 3 -17.10 -16.15 4.90
N THR A 4 -15.98 -16.51 4.27
CA THR A 4 -14.69 -16.81 4.90
C THR A 4 -14.14 -15.62 5.69
N LYS A 5 -14.53 -14.40 5.33
CA LYS A 5 -14.05 -13.18 5.97
C LYS A 5 -14.52 -13.03 7.43
N ASP A 6 -15.72 -13.54 7.76
CA ASP A 6 -16.28 -13.45 9.10
C ASP A 6 -15.95 -14.68 9.97
N TYR A 7 -15.46 -15.76 9.37
CA TYR A 7 -15.16 -17.00 10.10
C TYR A 7 -14.01 -16.83 11.11
N ALA A 8 -12.92 -16.21 10.71
CA ALA A 8 -11.76 -16.01 11.59
C ALA A 8 -12.10 -15.21 12.86
N GLU A 9 -12.98 -14.22 12.73
CA GLU A 9 -13.45 -13.43 13.88
C GLU A 9 -14.37 -14.26 14.78
N ARG A 10 -15.23 -15.09 14.21
CA ARG A 10 -16.08 -16.00 14.98
C ARG A 10 -15.26 -17.04 15.73
N GLU A 11 -14.24 -17.62 15.10
CA GLU A 11 -13.27 -18.53 15.70
C GLU A 11 -12.58 -17.88 16.90
N LEU A 12 -12.05 -16.64 16.74
CA LEU A 12 -11.40 -15.88 17.80
C LEU A 12 -12.34 -15.62 18.99
N ILE A 13 -13.61 -15.27 18.71
CA ILE A 13 -14.60 -15.01 19.75
C ILE A 13 -14.96 -16.29 20.50
N ILE A 14 -15.16 -17.40 19.79
CA ILE A 14 -15.44 -18.70 20.38
C ILE A 14 -14.29 -19.13 21.31
N ASP A 15 -13.06 -19.04 20.82
CA ASP A 15 -11.85 -19.35 21.61
C ASP A 15 -11.80 -18.51 22.89
N ARG A 16 -12.01 -17.19 22.80
CA ARG A 16 -11.98 -16.29 23.94
C ARG A 16 -12.94 -16.70 25.07
N TYR A 17 -14.12 -17.22 24.74
CA TYR A 17 -15.06 -17.69 25.74
C TYR A 17 -14.67 -19.05 26.29
N LEU A 18 -14.29 -19.99 25.44
CA LEU A 18 -13.94 -21.35 25.85
C LEU A 18 -12.60 -21.42 26.59
N SER A 19 -11.65 -20.53 26.29
CA SER A 19 -10.37 -20.44 26.99
C SER A 19 -10.50 -20.05 28.47
N THR A 20 -11.64 -19.49 28.88
CA THR A 20 -11.93 -19.22 30.31
C THR A 20 -12.10 -20.49 31.17
N GLY A 21 -12.08 -21.67 30.55
CA GLY A 21 -12.33 -22.96 31.23
C GLY A 21 -13.79 -23.22 31.62
N LYS A 22 -14.72 -22.34 31.18
CA LYS A 22 -16.14 -22.49 31.42
C LYS A 22 -16.83 -23.33 30.35
N GLU A 23 -17.85 -24.05 30.75
CA GLU A 23 -18.77 -24.73 29.86
C GLU A 23 -19.94 -23.82 29.52
N TYR A 24 -20.36 -23.79 28.26
CA TYR A 24 -21.50 -23.03 27.79
C TYR A 24 -22.49 -23.95 27.05
N SER A 25 -23.78 -23.76 27.27
CA SER A 25 -24.76 -24.36 26.39
C SER A 25 -24.65 -23.73 24.99
N GLY A 26 -25.01 -24.48 23.94
CA GLY A 26 -24.94 -24.00 22.57
C GLY A 26 -25.75 -22.73 22.32
N LYS A 27 -26.83 -22.51 23.12
CA LYS A 27 -27.64 -21.28 23.05
C LYS A 27 -26.90 -20.10 23.67
N GLU A 28 -26.27 -20.31 24.82
CA GLU A 28 -25.50 -19.27 25.54
C GLU A 28 -24.27 -18.85 24.74
N LEU A 29 -23.47 -19.82 24.24
CA LEU A 29 -22.28 -19.52 23.49
C LEU A 29 -22.60 -18.77 22.19
N LEU A 30 -23.64 -19.19 21.46
CA LEU A 30 -24.11 -18.48 20.28
C LEU A 30 -24.58 -17.05 20.59
N ALA A 31 -25.28 -16.84 21.70
CA ALA A 31 -25.72 -15.51 22.10
C ALA A 31 -24.52 -14.60 22.46
N LEU A 32 -23.52 -15.12 23.15
CA LEU A 32 -22.29 -14.41 23.49
C LEU A 32 -21.48 -14.04 22.23
N VAL A 33 -21.33 -14.98 21.29
CA VAL A 33 -20.65 -14.72 20.00
C VAL A 33 -21.37 -13.62 19.23
N ASN A 34 -22.70 -13.70 19.12
CA ASN A 34 -23.49 -12.68 18.42
C ASN A 34 -23.42 -11.30 19.10
N MET A 35 -23.36 -11.26 20.42
CA MET A 35 -23.17 -10.02 21.16
C MET A 35 -21.84 -9.35 20.81
N GLU A 36 -20.75 -10.10 20.73
CA GLU A 36 -19.43 -9.56 20.35
C GLU A 36 -19.38 -9.16 18.86
N LEU A 37 -20.00 -9.94 17.96
CA LEU A 37 -20.10 -9.59 16.53
C LEU A 37 -20.84 -8.25 16.35
N ARG A 38 -21.95 -8.00 17.09
CA ARG A 38 -22.66 -6.72 17.07
C ARG A 38 -21.79 -5.54 17.50
N LYS A 39 -21.01 -5.70 18.58
CA LYS A 39 -20.07 -4.65 19.04
C LYS A 39 -19.04 -4.27 17.99
N ARG A 40 -18.68 -5.22 17.11
CA ARG A 40 -17.72 -5.03 16.01
C ARG A 40 -18.38 -4.64 14.69
N SER A 41 -19.70 -4.36 14.68
CA SER A 41 -20.49 -4.06 13.47
C SER A 41 -20.44 -5.15 12.42
N MET A 42 -20.34 -6.43 12.84
CA MET A 42 -20.28 -7.61 12.00
C MET A 42 -21.61 -8.34 11.95
N LEU A 43 -21.79 -9.21 10.92
CA LEU A 43 -23.00 -9.99 10.75
C LEU A 43 -23.15 -11.10 11.81
N GLU A 44 -24.31 -11.17 12.42
CA GLU A 44 -24.65 -12.21 13.40
C GLU A 44 -24.85 -13.58 12.76
N ILE A 45 -24.54 -14.64 13.53
CA ILE A 45 -24.87 -16.01 13.14
C ILE A 45 -26.38 -16.22 13.29
N LYS A 46 -27.08 -16.41 12.17
CA LYS A 46 -28.54 -16.52 12.12
C LYS A 46 -29.07 -17.90 12.51
N THR A 47 -28.29 -18.96 12.30
CA THR A 47 -28.75 -20.35 12.46
C THR A 47 -27.83 -21.15 13.37
N ARG A 48 -28.43 -22.11 14.10
CA ARG A 48 -27.65 -23.08 14.89
C ARG A 48 -26.80 -24.01 14.02
N THR A 49 -27.21 -24.23 12.78
CA THR A 49 -26.47 -25.05 11.81
C THR A 49 -25.15 -24.38 11.45
N THR A 50 -25.16 -23.05 11.19
CA THR A 50 -23.94 -22.30 10.92
C THR A 50 -23.00 -22.32 12.11
N PHE A 51 -23.53 -22.12 13.32
CA PHE A 51 -22.71 -22.20 14.54
C PHE A 51 -22.09 -23.60 14.75
N ALA A 52 -22.87 -24.66 14.51
CA ALA A 52 -22.35 -26.03 14.61
C ALA A 52 -21.29 -26.31 13.54
N ALA A 53 -21.43 -25.75 12.35
CA ALA A 53 -20.42 -25.84 11.30
C ALA A 53 -19.11 -25.12 11.68
N ASP A 54 -19.19 -23.94 12.32
CA ASP A 54 -18.02 -23.24 12.82
C ASP A 54 -17.27 -24.08 13.87
N ILE A 55 -17.97 -24.70 14.82
CA ILE A 55 -17.36 -25.61 15.81
C ILE A 55 -16.67 -26.82 15.15
N GLN A 56 -17.32 -27.41 14.15
CA GLN A 56 -16.76 -28.52 13.40
C GLN A 56 -15.53 -28.10 12.58
N GLU A 57 -15.57 -26.93 12.00
CA GLU A 57 -14.44 -26.37 11.25
C GLU A 57 -13.23 -26.12 12.17
N ILE A 58 -13.45 -25.56 13.37
CA ILE A 58 -12.39 -25.39 14.38
C ILE A 58 -11.79 -26.77 14.72
N ASN A 59 -12.61 -27.76 15.05
CA ASN A 59 -12.11 -29.09 15.36
C ASN A 59 -11.31 -29.70 14.20
N SER A 60 -11.81 -29.60 12.96
CA SER A 60 -11.14 -30.14 11.77
C SER A 60 -9.80 -29.44 11.51
N LYS A 61 -9.77 -28.10 11.63
CA LYS A 61 -8.57 -27.28 11.41
C LYS A 61 -7.44 -27.64 12.38
N TYR A 62 -7.77 -27.87 13.63
CA TYR A 62 -6.78 -28.14 14.68
C TYR A 62 -6.58 -29.62 15.00
N PHE A 63 -7.35 -30.56 14.40
CA PHE A 63 -7.26 -31.98 14.63
C PHE A 63 -5.87 -32.54 14.36
N ASN A 64 -5.24 -32.18 13.25
CA ASN A 64 -3.91 -32.66 12.88
C ASN A 64 -2.82 -32.24 13.87
N HIS A 65 -3.03 -31.14 14.56
CA HIS A 65 -2.08 -30.60 15.54
C HIS A 65 -2.24 -31.29 16.93
N PHE A 66 -3.49 -31.47 17.37
CA PHE A 66 -3.77 -32.00 18.70
C PHE A 66 -4.14 -33.52 18.70
N HIS A 67 -4.35 -34.09 17.52
CA HIS A 67 -4.79 -35.48 17.30
C HIS A 67 -6.14 -35.85 17.97
N HIS A 68 -6.95 -34.84 18.29
CA HIS A 68 -8.32 -34.96 18.81
C HIS A 68 -9.10 -33.66 18.60
N ASP A 69 -10.42 -33.76 18.74
CA ASP A 69 -11.28 -32.56 18.77
C ASP A 69 -10.91 -31.67 19.96
N VAL A 70 -10.59 -30.40 19.71
CA VAL A 70 -10.22 -29.45 20.75
C VAL A 70 -11.42 -28.98 21.53
N ILE A 71 -12.58 -28.78 20.86
CA ILE A 71 -13.86 -28.42 21.47
C ILE A 71 -14.66 -29.71 21.68
N GLN A 72 -14.90 -30.07 22.94
CA GLN A 72 -15.80 -31.16 23.29
C GLN A 72 -17.25 -30.71 23.25
N ARG A 73 -18.12 -31.64 22.90
CA ARG A 73 -19.56 -31.48 22.89
C ARG A 73 -20.20 -32.53 23.74
N GLU A 74 -20.71 -32.15 24.90
CA GLU A 74 -21.39 -33.04 25.81
C GLU A 74 -22.90 -32.85 25.76
N LYS A 75 -23.67 -33.92 25.71
CA LYS A 75 -25.14 -33.88 25.73
C LYS A 75 -25.65 -34.15 27.15
N ARG A 76 -26.34 -33.16 27.73
CA ARG A 76 -27.02 -33.28 29.02
C ARG A 76 -28.53 -33.08 28.81
N GLY A 77 -29.31 -34.15 28.84
CA GLY A 77 -30.71 -34.15 28.48
C GLY A 77 -30.95 -33.76 27.01
N ARG A 78 -31.63 -32.61 26.77
CA ARG A 78 -31.89 -32.04 25.42
C ARG A 78 -30.91 -30.95 25.01
N ILE A 79 -29.93 -30.63 25.86
CA ILE A 79 -29.03 -29.52 25.67
C ILE A 79 -27.62 -30.04 25.42
N PHE A 80 -26.91 -29.42 24.43
CA PHE A 80 -25.50 -29.62 24.20
C PHE A 80 -24.68 -28.54 24.87
N TYR A 81 -23.62 -28.91 25.59
CA TYR A 81 -22.64 -28.06 26.20
C TYR A 81 -21.34 -28.14 25.44
N TYR A 82 -20.62 -27.04 25.36
CA TYR A 82 -19.35 -26.88 24.66
C TYR A 82 -18.30 -26.39 25.65
N SER A 83 -17.12 -26.99 25.63
CA SER A 83 -15.95 -26.60 26.40
C SER A 83 -14.68 -27.05 25.68
N TYR A 84 -13.55 -26.47 26.01
CA TYR A 84 -12.29 -27.10 25.63
C TYR A 84 -12.05 -28.39 26.45
N ARG A 85 -11.36 -29.34 25.82
CA ARG A 85 -10.98 -30.59 26.49
C ARG A 85 -10.00 -30.33 27.63
N MET A 86 -9.11 -29.38 27.47
CA MET A 86 -8.13 -28.97 28.47
C MET A 86 -8.58 -27.65 29.14
N PRO A 87 -8.56 -27.58 30.48
CA PRO A 87 -8.87 -26.30 31.15
C PRO A 87 -7.80 -25.24 30.88
N ASN A 88 -8.19 -23.98 30.80
CA ASN A 88 -7.32 -22.84 30.52
C ASN A 88 -6.51 -23.01 29.23
N PHE A 89 -7.09 -23.62 28.22
CA PHE A 89 -6.49 -23.87 26.90
C PHE A 89 -7.05 -22.85 25.90
N SER A 90 -6.19 -22.37 25.01
CA SER A 90 -6.58 -21.60 23.82
C SER A 90 -5.93 -22.24 22.59
N ILE A 91 -6.67 -22.28 21.49
CA ILE A 91 -6.13 -22.74 20.20
C ILE A 91 -5.02 -21.82 19.69
N TYR A 92 -4.90 -20.61 20.24
CA TYR A 92 -3.86 -19.64 19.92
C TYR A 92 -2.63 -19.69 20.84
N ASP A 93 -2.68 -20.41 21.95
CA ASP A 93 -1.54 -20.60 22.88
C ASP A 93 -0.57 -21.70 22.44
N ARG A 94 -0.73 -22.24 21.24
CA ARG A 94 0.16 -23.26 20.69
C ARG A 94 1.44 -22.63 20.12
N GLU A 95 2.51 -23.42 20.08
CA GLU A 95 3.70 -23.05 19.34
C GLU A 95 3.36 -22.88 17.85
N LEU A 96 3.94 -21.85 17.24
CA LEU A 96 3.78 -21.60 15.82
C LEU A 96 4.47 -22.70 15.01
N THR A 97 3.82 -23.15 13.96
CA THR A 97 4.43 -24.09 13.01
C THR A 97 5.53 -23.40 12.21
N ASP A 98 6.49 -24.16 11.67
CA ASP A 98 7.55 -23.63 10.81
C ASP A 98 6.99 -22.84 9.61
N GLU A 99 5.84 -23.23 9.07
CA GLU A 99 5.16 -22.53 7.99
C GLU A 99 4.60 -21.16 8.45
N GLU A 100 4.00 -21.10 9.64
CA GLU A 100 3.49 -19.84 10.21
C GLU A 100 4.63 -18.89 10.58
N ILE A 101 5.73 -19.44 11.14
CA ILE A 101 6.97 -18.70 11.40
C ILE A 101 7.52 -18.11 10.10
N SER A 102 7.56 -18.89 9.01
CA SER A 102 8.03 -18.41 7.70
C SER A 102 7.13 -17.29 7.13
N LYS A 103 5.80 -17.43 7.28
CA LYS A 103 4.84 -16.38 6.87
C LYS A 103 5.00 -15.11 7.70
N LEU A 104 5.16 -15.23 9.01
CA LEU A 104 5.43 -14.09 9.90
C LEU A 104 6.74 -13.41 9.56
N HIS A 105 7.81 -14.17 9.30
CA HIS A 105 9.09 -13.62 8.87
C HIS A 105 8.95 -12.83 7.55
N SER A 106 8.24 -13.37 6.58
CA SER A 106 7.96 -12.68 5.31
C SER A 106 7.18 -11.37 5.54
N LEU A 107 6.21 -11.36 6.47
CA LEU A 107 5.46 -10.17 6.84
C LEU A 107 6.37 -9.12 7.51
N VAL A 108 7.24 -9.52 8.43
CA VAL A 108 8.22 -8.63 9.08
C VAL A 108 9.17 -8.03 8.04
N LEU A 109 9.67 -8.83 7.08
CA LEU A 109 10.48 -8.32 5.97
C LEU A 109 9.72 -7.29 5.13
N PHE A 110 8.43 -7.52 4.86
CA PHE A 110 7.59 -6.54 4.16
C PHE A 110 7.39 -5.25 4.98
N MET A 111 7.17 -5.38 6.30
CA MET A 111 7.02 -4.23 7.20
C MET A 111 8.29 -3.39 7.33
N ARG A 112 9.49 -3.96 7.08
CA ARG A 112 10.76 -3.21 7.02
C ARG A 112 10.75 -2.09 5.99
N ARG A 113 9.91 -2.17 4.93
CA ARG A 113 9.67 -1.05 4.00
C ARG A 113 9.08 0.19 4.67
N LEU A 114 8.42 0.01 5.81
CA LEU A 114 7.81 1.09 6.59
C LEU A 114 8.74 1.58 7.72
N LYS A 115 9.95 1.02 7.81
CA LYS A 115 10.96 1.42 8.79
C LYS A 115 11.32 2.90 8.62
N GLY A 116 11.39 3.60 9.75
CA GLY A 116 11.67 5.05 9.76
C GLY A 116 10.42 5.93 9.61
N MET A 117 9.24 5.38 9.38
CA MET A 117 7.99 6.16 9.46
C MET A 117 7.62 6.41 10.92
N PRO A 118 7.42 7.67 11.36
CA PRO A 118 7.32 8.04 12.78
C PRO A 118 6.21 7.33 13.56
N LYS A 119 5.07 6.99 12.93
CA LYS A 119 4.00 6.21 13.57
C LYS A 119 4.20 4.70 13.54
N PHE A 120 5.23 4.24 12.88
CA PHE A 120 5.53 2.83 12.73
C PHE A 120 6.76 2.41 13.58
N SER A 121 7.22 3.27 14.52
CA SER A 121 8.27 2.93 15.48
C SER A 121 7.94 1.66 16.28
N PHE A 122 6.64 1.39 16.53
CA PHE A 122 6.21 0.14 17.14
C PHE A 122 6.59 -1.10 16.31
N LEU A 123 6.83 -0.96 14.99
CA LEU A 123 7.30 -2.05 14.14
C LEU A 123 8.70 -2.51 14.53
N GLU A 124 9.55 -1.61 15.01
CA GLU A 124 10.89 -1.95 15.52
C GLU A 124 10.78 -2.78 16.82
N GLU A 125 9.85 -2.39 17.71
CA GLU A 125 9.55 -3.18 18.91
C GLU A 125 8.93 -4.55 18.55
N MET A 126 8.02 -4.58 17.57
CA MET A 126 7.45 -5.82 17.05
C MET A 126 8.50 -6.70 16.39
N GLU A 127 9.42 -6.13 15.59
CA GLU A 127 10.54 -6.85 14.98
C GLU A 127 11.36 -7.55 16.05
N VAL A 128 11.75 -6.84 17.12
CA VAL A 128 12.50 -7.43 18.25
C VAL A 128 11.70 -8.55 18.93
N ARG A 129 10.40 -8.37 19.14
CA ARG A 129 9.54 -9.40 19.73
C ARG A 129 9.37 -10.61 18.80
N PHE A 130 9.21 -10.40 17.50
CA PHE A 130 9.13 -11.49 16.53
C PHE A 130 10.46 -12.22 16.38
N ASP A 131 11.60 -11.51 16.38
CA ASP A 131 12.92 -12.13 16.36
C ASP A 131 13.16 -13.02 17.60
N GLN A 132 12.61 -12.66 18.76
CA GLN A 132 12.63 -13.52 19.96
C GLN A 132 11.76 -14.78 19.81
N VAL A 133 10.63 -14.69 19.13
CA VAL A 133 9.72 -15.83 18.87
C VAL A 133 10.28 -16.74 17.76
N VAL A 134 10.91 -16.16 16.75
CA VAL A 134 11.44 -16.88 15.58
C VAL A 134 12.82 -17.49 15.85
N ASN A 135 13.53 -17.05 16.89
CA ASN A 135 14.79 -17.59 17.46
C ASN A 135 15.86 -18.09 16.46
N LYS A 136 15.88 -17.56 15.25
CA LYS A 136 16.95 -17.81 14.28
C LYS A 136 17.34 -16.48 13.65
N ALA A 137 18.44 -15.92 14.09
CA ALA A 137 19.10 -14.80 13.40
C ALA A 137 19.51 -15.25 11.98
N GLN A 138 18.56 -15.20 11.05
CA GLN A 138 18.84 -15.39 9.65
C GLN A 138 19.44 -14.10 9.12
N LYS A 139 20.57 -14.22 8.43
CA LYS A 139 21.14 -13.07 7.72
C LYS A 139 20.08 -12.53 6.76
N PRO A 140 19.88 -11.19 6.68
CA PRO A 140 18.94 -10.62 5.74
C PRO A 140 19.32 -11.03 4.32
N VAL A 141 18.42 -11.74 3.65
CA VAL A 141 18.59 -12.23 2.26
C VAL A 141 17.80 -11.39 1.25
N VAL A 142 17.09 -10.36 1.74
CA VAL A 142 16.29 -9.41 0.95
C VAL A 142 16.62 -8.02 1.43
N SER A 143 16.91 -7.12 0.50
CA SER A 143 17.02 -5.69 0.74
C SER A 143 16.02 -4.95 -0.15
N PHE A 144 15.58 -3.80 0.32
CA PHE A 144 14.76 -2.86 -0.45
C PHE A 144 15.56 -1.58 -0.62
N ASP A 145 15.33 -0.88 -1.74
CA ASP A 145 15.89 0.45 -1.89
C ASP A 145 15.27 1.38 -0.86
N ASP A 146 16.09 1.84 0.07
CA ASP A 146 15.70 2.80 1.10
C ASP A 146 16.12 4.20 0.67
N SER A 147 15.18 5.07 0.39
CA SER A 147 15.44 6.50 0.46
C SER A 147 15.02 6.99 1.84
N TYR A 148 15.86 6.76 2.82
CA TYR A 148 15.66 7.35 4.12
C TYR A 148 15.97 8.84 4.05
N ASN A 149 14.97 9.65 3.72
CA ASN A 149 15.02 11.08 3.90
C ASN A 149 14.24 11.43 5.18
N GLU A 150 14.96 11.57 6.28
CA GLU A 150 14.39 11.89 7.59
C GLU A 150 13.56 13.20 7.54
N GLN A 151 13.95 14.16 6.71
CA GLN A 151 13.21 15.41 6.53
C GLN A 151 11.85 15.20 5.87
N ALA A 152 11.74 14.25 4.94
CA ALA A 152 10.45 13.93 4.30
C ALA A 152 9.50 13.17 5.23
N MET A 153 10.04 12.44 6.23
CA MET A 153 9.22 11.65 7.14
C MET A 153 8.56 12.46 8.26
N LYS A 154 9.16 13.59 8.66
CA LYS A 154 8.56 14.49 9.68
C LYS A 154 7.15 14.98 9.29
N PRO A 155 6.93 15.52 8.06
CA PRO A 155 5.59 15.94 7.64
C PRO A 155 4.63 14.77 7.40
N PHE A 156 5.11 13.58 7.02
CA PHE A 156 4.27 12.44 6.64
C PHE A 156 3.21 12.09 7.70
N THR A 157 3.64 11.91 8.95
CA THR A 157 2.71 11.52 10.04
C THR A 157 1.65 12.59 10.28
N LYS A 158 2.06 13.85 10.30
CA LYS A 158 1.16 14.99 10.55
C LYS A 158 0.14 15.14 9.40
N LEU A 159 0.59 14.93 8.15
CA LEU A 159 -0.27 14.95 6.98
C LEU A 159 -1.25 13.78 6.97
N LEU A 160 -0.79 12.57 7.30
CA LEU A 160 -1.66 11.39 7.41
C LEU A 160 -2.76 11.60 8.46
N GLU A 161 -2.42 12.23 9.60
CA GLU A 161 -3.41 12.60 10.61
C GLU A 161 -4.39 13.66 10.12
N ALA A 162 -3.88 14.70 9.45
CA ALA A 162 -4.70 15.78 8.92
C ALA A 162 -5.68 15.27 7.85
N ILE A 163 -5.25 14.35 6.97
CA ILE A 163 -6.13 13.69 5.99
C ILE A 163 -7.22 12.89 6.71
N ASN A 164 -6.86 12.04 7.68
CA ASN A 164 -7.82 11.21 8.39
C ASN A 164 -8.82 12.01 9.23
N LYS A 165 -8.40 13.16 9.76
CA LYS A 165 -9.23 14.06 10.56
C LYS A 165 -9.93 15.14 9.75
N GLN A 166 -9.69 15.17 8.42
CA GLN A 166 -10.19 16.21 7.53
C GLN A 166 -9.85 17.63 8.05
N GLN A 167 -8.57 17.88 8.25
CA GLN A 167 -8.06 19.17 8.75
C GLN A 167 -7.20 19.86 7.69
N VAL A 168 -7.39 21.17 7.53
CA VAL A 168 -6.56 22.02 6.69
C VAL A 168 -5.15 22.10 7.25
N VAL A 169 -4.16 22.24 6.39
CA VAL A 169 -2.76 22.41 6.78
C VAL A 169 -2.16 23.66 6.15
N ASN A 170 -1.26 24.30 6.92
CA ASN A 170 -0.43 25.42 6.49
C ASN A 170 1.02 24.97 6.46
N PHE A 171 1.77 25.35 5.44
CA PHE A 171 3.21 25.08 5.35
C PHE A 171 3.91 26.05 4.40
N GLU A 172 5.20 26.20 4.61
CA GLU A 172 6.11 26.85 3.66
C GLU A 172 6.63 25.81 2.67
N TYR A 173 6.68 26.16 1.39
CA TYR A 173 7.15 25.26 0.34
C TYR A 173 8.28 25.89 -0.46
N CYS A 174 9.45 25.28 -0.45
CA CYS A 174 10.63 25.68 -1.21
C CYS A 174 10.72 24.88 -2.50
N LYS A 175 10.50 25.51 -3.65
CA LYS A 175 10.91 24.93 -4.93
C LYS A 175 12.42 25.13 -5.10
N PHE A 176 13.10 24.14 -5.71
CA PHE A 176 14.57 24.23 -5.87
C PHE A 176 15.04 25.40 -6.72
N GLN A 177 14.16 25.99 -7.53
CA GLN A 177 14.46 27.13 -8.40
C GLN A 177 14.06 28.47 -7.79
N ASP A 178 13.27 28.47 -6.72
CA ASP A 178 12.80 29.69 -6.08
C ASP A 178 13.75 30.06 -4.93
N SER A 179 14.09 31.36 -4.81
CA SER A 179 14.97 31.85 -3.76
C SER A 179 14.26 32.00 -2.41
N GLU A 180 12.94 32.08 -2.40
CA GLU A 180 12.13 32.22 -1.18
C GLU A 180 11.01 31.19 -1.11
N PRO A 181 10.69 30.70 0.10
CA PRO A 181 9.58 29.77 0.30
C PRO A 181 8.23 30.47 0.09
N THR A 182 7.27 29.74 -0.45
CA THR A 182 5.88 30.21 -0.60
C THR A 182 5.01 29.63 0.52
N GLN A 183 4.13 30.48 1.08
CA GLN A 183 3.13 30.04 2.06
C GLN A 183 1.98 29.32 1.34
N ASN A 184 1.59 28.17 1.88
CA ASN A 184 0.51 27.37 1.32
C ASN A 184 -0.49 27.01 2.42
N LYS A 185 -1.78 27.19 2.14
CA LYS A 185 -2.90 26.74 2.95
C LYS A 185 -3.77 25.85 2.09
N VAL A 186 -3.87 24.56 2.45
CA VAL A 186 -4.48 23.55 1.60
C VAL A 186 -5.28 22.52 2.41
N SER A 187 -6.29 21.91 1.76
CA SER A 187 -6.93 20.67 2.21
C SER A 187 -6.05 19.51 1.72
N PRO A 188 -5.39 18.74 2.63
CA PRO A 188 -4.59 17.59 2.26
C PRO A 188 -5.51 16.43 1.90
N LEU A 189 -5.28 15.77 0.74
CA LEU A 189 -6.21 14.79 0.17
C LEU A 189 -5.64 13.38 0.14
N TYR A 190 -4.38 13.22 -0.31
CA TYR A 190 -3.79 11.90 -0.54
C TYR A 190 -2.26 11.94 -0.44
N LEU A 191 -1.65 10.84 0.01
CA LEU A 191 -0.19 10.66 0.05
C LEU A 191 0.23 9.56 -0.92
N LYS A 192 1.19 9.84 -1.80
CA LYS A 192 1.74 8.88 -2.77
C LYS A 192 3.26 8.83 -2.69
N GLN A 193 3.79 7.61 -2.70
CA GLN A 193 5.22 7.39 -2.92
C GLN A 193 5.49 7.14 -4.41
N TYR A 194 6.48 7.83 -4.96
CA TYR A 194 7.00 7.59 -6.30
C TYR A 194 8.52 7.76 -6.32
N GLN A 195 9.23 6.80 -6.89
CA GLN A 195 10.70 6.78 -6.92
C GLN A 195 11.32 7.15 -5.56
N LEU A 196 10.85 6.48 -4.50
CA LEU A 196 11.31 6.65 -3.12
C LEU A 196 11.02 8.01 -2.47
N ARG A 197 10.39 8.96 -3.16
CA ARG A 197 9.97 10.25 -2.61
C ARG A 197 8.48 10.26 -2.31
N TRP A 198 8.11 10.87 -1.19
CA TRP A 198 6.71 11.06 -0.80
C TRP A 198 6.16 12.38 -1.31
N TYR A 199 4.92 12.35 -1.74
CA TYR A 199 4.18 13.49 -2.26
C TYR A 199 2.82 13.60 -1.60
N LEU A 200 2.43 14.84 -1.30
CA LEU A 200 1.07 15.21 -0.91
C LEU A 200 0.31 15.68 -2.14
N MET A 201 -0.87 15.15 -2.36
CA MET A 201 -1.91 15.70 -3.23
C MET A 201 -2.83 16.53 -2.35
N ALA A 202 -3.03 17.80 -2.70
CA ALA A 202 -3.85 18.73 -1.93
C ALA A 202 -4.55 19.74 -2.84
N SER A 203 -5.64 20.34 -2.38
CA SER A 203 -6.34 21.44 -3.04
C SER A 203 -6.21 22.73 -2.23
N TYR A 204 -6.04 23.85 -2.89
CA TYR A 204 -6.17 25.16 -2.22
C TYR A 204 -7.63 25.42 -1.85
N ILE A 205 -7.83 26.14 -0.76
CA ILE A 205 -9.17 26.54 -0.32
C ILE A 205 -9.84 27.38 -1.40
N GLY A 206 -11.05 27.01 -1.78
CA GLY A 206 -11.81 27.64 -2.89
C GLY A 206 -11.34 27.25 -4.29
N ASN A 207 -10.42 26.27 -4.43
CA ASN A 207 -9.93 25.81 -5.72
C ASN A 207 -9.94 24.27 -5.77
N PRO A 208 -10.80 23.62 -6.58
CA PRO A 208 -10.95 22.16 -6.63
C PRO A 208 -9.78 21.43 -7.31
N ASN A 209 -8.85 22.16 -7.94
CA ASN A 209 -7.72 21.53 -8.62
C ASN A 209 -6.77 20.89 -7.61
N VAL A 210 -6.26 19.71 -7.96
CA VAL A 210 -5.29 18.97 -7.15
C VAL A 210 -3.86 19.38 -7.53
N TYR A 211 -3.11 19.75 -6.52
CA TYR A 211 -1.70 20.14 -6.62
C TYR A 211 -0.83 19.09 -5.93
N THR A 212 0.39 18.91 -6.43
CA THR A 212 1.36 17.93 -5.94
C THR A 212 2.53 18.60 -5.24
N PHE A 213 2.77 18.24 -3.98
CA PHE A 213 3.84 18.79 -3.15
C PHE A 213 4.77 17.67 -2.67
N ALA A 214 6.07 17.79 -2.91
CA ALA A 214 7.06 16.86 -2.36
C ALA A 214 7.28 17.14 -0.86
N LEU A 215 7.20 16.11 -0.01
CA LEU A 215 7.24 16.29 1.44
C LEU A 215 8.58 16.81 1.95
N ASP A 216 9.68 16.47 1.29
CA ASP A 216 11.04 16.91 1.62
C ASP A 216 11.30 18.41 1.36
N ARG A 217 10.31 19.10 0.77
CA ARG A 217 10.36 20.56 0.51
C ARG A 217 9.39 21.35 1.37
N MET A 218 8.72 20.68 2.31
CA MET A 218 7.79 21.31 3.24
C MET A 218 8.51 21.73 4.51
N LEU A 219 8.33 22.97 4.90
CA LEU A 219 8.83 23.56 6.14
C LEU A 219 7.65 24.07 6.98
N HIS A 220 7.81 24.07 8.29
CA HIS A 220 6.87 24.68 9.25
C HIS A 220 5.41 24.20 9.07
N LEU A 221 5.24 22.88 8.81
CA LEU A 221 3.91 22.29 8.64
C LEU A 221 3.09 22.39 9.94
N GLU A 222 1.91 23.00 9.85
CA GLU A 222 0.96 23.14 10.96
C GLU A 222 -0.46 22.76 10.51
N THR A 223 -1.26 22.25 11.45
CA THR A 223 -2.69 22.00 11.21
C THR A 223 -3.48 23.25 11.55
N ASP A 224 -4.41 23.62 10.66
CA ASP A 224 -5.36 24.70 10.88
C ASP A 224 -6.74 24.09 11.16
N THR A 225 -7.24 24.33 12.38
CA THR A 225 -8.55 23.83 12.83
C THR A 225 -9.67 24.83 12.68
N GLU A 226 -9.33 26.08 12.31
CA GLU A 226 -10.31 27.16 12.15
C GLU A 226 -10.86 27.22 10.73
N THR A 227 -10.02 26.91 9.73
CA THR A 227 -10.43 26.92 8.32
C THR A 227 -11.20 25.64 8.00
N PRO A 228 -12.43 25.74 7.42
CA PRO A 228 -13.17 24.56 7.00
C PRO A 228 -12.39 23.73 5.95
N TYR A 229 -12.35 22.41 6.18
CA TYR A 229 -11.78 21.47 5.22
C TYR A 229 -12.70 21.32 4.00
N GLU A 230 -12.13 21.38 2.82
CA GLU A 230 -12.85 21.16 1.57
C GLU A 230 -12.55 19.75 1.05
N PRO A 231 -13.53 18.84 1.04
CA PRO A 231 -13.37 17.51 0.46
C PRO A 231 -13.25 17.59 -1.07
N THR A 232 -12.78 16.52 -1.68
CA THR A 232 -12.68 16.39 -3.14
C THR A 232 -13.52 15.22 -3.64
N ASP A 233 -14.08 15.35 -4.84
CA ASP A 233 -14.73 14.26 -5.57
C ASP A 233 -13.72 13.42 -6.39
N VAL A 234 -12.43 13.75 -6.34
CA VAL A 234 -11.39 13.04 -7.08
C VAL A 234 -11.20 11.62 -6.52
N ASN A 235 -11.37 10.62 -7.38
CA ASN A 235 -11.07 9.24 -7.04
C ASN A 235 -9.57 8.95 -7.22
N PHE A 236 -8.82 8.88 -6.11
CA PHE A 236 -7.37 8.62 -6.14
C PHE A 236 -7.01 7.17 -6.52
N GLU A 237 -7.95 6.23 -6.57
CA GLU A 237 -7.70 4.90 -7.12
C GLU A 237 -7.42 4.95 -8.62
N HIS A 238 -8.02 5.94 -9.33
CA HIS A 238 -7.88 6.12 -10.77
C HIS A 238 -7.15 7.42 -11.17
N TYR A 239 -6.83 8.29 -10.22
CA TYR A 239 -6.24 9.60 -10.51
C TYR A 239 -4.90 9.52 -11.25
N PHE A 240 -4.18 8.42 -11.09
CA PHE A 240 -2.85 8.21 -11.65
C PHE A 240 -2.86 7.28 -12.87
N ASP A 241 -4.03 6.77 -13.28
CA ASP A 241 -4.14 5.77 -14.35
C ASP A 241 -3.74 6.31 -15.73
N ASP A 242 -3.82 7.63 -15.93
CA ASP A 242 -3.53 8.29 -17.20
C ASP A 242 -2.14 8.95 -17.24
N ILE A 243 -1.28 8.70 -16.25
CA ILE A 243 0.03 9.36 -16.14
C ILE A 243 1.14 8.39 -15.75
N ILE A 244 2.37 8.74 -16.08
CA ILE A 244 3.57 8.17 -15.45
C ILE A 244 3.95 9.10 -14.29
N GLY A 245 4.12 8.53 -13.09
CA GLY A 245 4.56 9.30 -11.93
C GLY A 245 3.46 9.93 -11.10
N VAL A 246 3.61 11.20 -10.74
CA VAL A 246 2.75 11.92 -9.78
C VAL A 246 2.21 13.25 -10.29
N THR A 247 2.78 13.80 -11.37
CA THR A 247 2.36 15.09 -11.92
C THR A 247 1.21 14.90 -12.90
N ASN A 248 -0.03 15.18 -12.46
CA ASN A 248 -1.23 15.09 -13.29
C ASN A 248 -1.73 16.48 -13.66
N TYR A 249 -1.49 16.89 -14.90
CA TYR A 249 -2.09 18.10 -15.48
C TYR A 249 -3.53 17.78 -15.87
N GLN A 250 -4.49 18.21 -15.04
CA GLN A 250 -5.90 17.85 -15.17
C GLN A 250 -6.55 18.35 -16.46
N ASP A 251 -6.04 19.47 -16.97
CA ASP A 251 -6.46 20.14 -18.21
C ASP A 251 -5.89 19.52 -19.49
N LYS A 252 -4.88 18.63 -19.37
CA LYS A 252 -4.27 18.01 -20.54
C LYS A 252 -5.01 16.73 -20.95
N PRO A 253 -5.17 16.51 -22.27
CA PRO A 253 -5.76 15.28 -22.80
C PRO A 253 -4.79 14.11 -22.66
N ILE A 254 -5.35 12.88 -22.71
CA ILE A 254 -4.57 11.67 -22.94
C ILE A 254 -4.08 11.68 -24.37
N GLU A 255 -2.80 11.45 -24.58
CA GLU A 255 -2.17 11.38 -25.89
C GLU A 255 -1.81 9.92 -26.22
N HIS A 256 -2.03 9.54 -27.47
CA HIS A 256 -1.54 8.28 -28.02
C HIS A 256 -0.10 8.45 -28.49
N ILE A 257 0.83 7.80 -27.81
CA ILE A 257 2.26 7.97 -28.06
C ILE A 257 2.83 6.68 -28.65
N GLU A 258 3.41 6.78 -29.86
CA GLU A 258 4.13 5.71 -30.51
C GLU A 258 5.63 5.84 -30.23
N ILE A 259 6.24 4.78 -29.73
CA ILE A 259 7.64 4.77 -29.29
C ILE A 259 8.35 3.60 -29.98
N TRP A 260 9.44 3.90 -30.68
CA TRP A 260 10.36 2.87 -31.17
C TRP A 260 11.32 2.47 -30.04
N VAL A 261 11.53 1.16 -29.88
CA VAL A 261 12.41 0.56 -28.88
C VAL A 261 13.36 -0.39 -29.56
N LYS A 262 14.67 -0.23 -29.37
CA LYS A 262 15.69 -1.10 -29.94
C LYS A 262 15.55 -2.53 -29.42
N ASN A 263 15.80 -3.53 -30.29
CA ASN A 263 15.64 -4.96 -29.97
C ASN A 263 16.37 -5.37 -28.67
N LYS A 264 17.52 -4.75 -28.37
CA LYS A 264 18.30 -5.02 -27.16
C LYS A 264 17.51 -4.69 -25.87
N GLU A 265 16.74 -3.59 -25.88
CA GLU A 265 15.99 -3.11 -24.70
C GLU A 265 14.54 -3.61 -24.68
N LEU A 266 14.04 -4.10 -25.80
CA LEU A 266 12.65 -4.53 -25.93
C LEU A 266 12.22 -5.56 -24.87
N PRO A 267 12.98 -6.60 -24.52
CA PRO A 267 12.58 -7.55 -23.48
C PRO A 267 12.37 -6.87 -22.11
N TYR A 268 13.21 -5.91 -21.75
CA TYR A 268 13.11 -5.17 -20.49
C TYR A 268 11.86 -4.29 -20.46
N VAL A 269 11.58 -3.57 -21.55
CA VAL A 269 10.40 -2.71 -21.70
C VAL A 269 9.11 -3.53 -21.72
N MET A 270 9.14 -4.75 -22.27
CA MET A 270 7.97 -5.64 -22.28
C MET A 270 7.71 -6.30 -20.93
N THR A 271 8.75 -6.59 -20.14
CA THR A 271 8.62 -7.20 -18.81
C THR A 271 8.38 -6.18 -17.70
N LYS A 272 8.83 -4.92 -17.91
CA LYS A 272 8.57 -3.77 -17.03
C LYS A 272 8.01 -2.62 -17.89
N PRO A 273 6.71 -2.63 -18.21
CA PRO A 273 6.08 -1.61 -19.04
C PRO A 273 6.25 -0.21 -18.46
N LEU A 274 6.39 0.79 -19.33
CA LEU A 274 6.41 2.21 -18.95
C LEU A 274 5.08 2.63 -18.30
N HIS A 275 3.99 2.06 -18.81
CA HIS A 275 2.64 2.32 -18.34
C HIS A 275 1.74 1.10 -18.60
N HIS A 276 0.66 0.94 -17.81
CA HIS A 276 -0.25 -0.21 -17.97
C HIS A 276 -0.97 -0.25 -19.34
N SER A 277 -1.13 0.91 -19.99
CA SER A 277 -1.72 1.00 -21.34
C SER A 277 -0.77 0.54 -22.45
N GLN A 278 0.49 0.19 -22.13
CA GLN A 278 1.50 -0.18 -23.12
C GLN A 278 1.07 -1.39 -23.96
N LYS A 279 1.18 -1.25 -25.28
CA LYS A 279 0.91 -2.31 -26.23
C LYS A 279 2.04 -2.41 -27.25
N LEU A 280 2.36 -3.63 -27.68
CA LEU A 280 3.24 -3.85 -28.83
C LEU A 280 2.46 -3.63 -30.11
N LEU A 281 2.87 -2.65 -30.91
CA LEU A 281 2.22 -2.33 -32.19
C LEU A 281 2.82 -3.14 -33.34
N GLN A 282 4.15 -3.14 -33.48
CA GLN A 282 4.83 -3.82 -34.57
C GLN A 282 6.22 -4.27 -34.12
N LYS A 283 6.65 -5.48 -34.57
CA LYS A 283 8.01 -6.02 -34.40
C LYS A 283 8.85 -5.76 -35.62
N ASP A 284 10.19 -5.88 -35.45
CA ASP A 284 11.19 -5.86 -36.49
C ASP A 284 11.21 -4.60 -37.37
N VAL A 285 10.99 -3.46 -36.73
CA VAL A 285 11.07 -2.11 -37.36
C VAL A 285 12.46 -1.56 -37.14
N ASN A 286 13.28 -1.53 -38.21
CA ASN A 286 14.64 -0.94 -38.20
C ASN A 286 15.53 -1.40 -37.00
N GLY A 287 15.53 -2.71 -36.71
CA GLY A 287 16.31 -3.29 -35.62
C GLY A 287 15.70 -3.05 -34.23
N GLY A 288 14.42 -2.77 -34.16
CA GLY A 288 13.63 -2.55 -32.96
C GLY A 288 12.18 -2.97 -33.11
N ALA A 289 11.34 -2.49 -32.23
CA ALA A 289 9.90 -2.67 -32.29
C ALA A 289 9.19 -1.35 -31.97
N LEU A 290 7.96 -1.23 -32.44
CA LEU A 290 7.07 -0.11 -32.11
C LEU A 290 6.15 -0.53 -30.99
N ILE A 291 6.11 0.27 -29.93
CA ILE A 291 5.13 0.15 -28.84
C ILE A 291 4.26 1.40 -28.79
N THR A 292 3.12 1.31 -28.16
CA THR A 292 2.23 2.45 -27.89
C THR A 292 1.92 2.55 -26.41
N ILE A 293 1.71 3.77 -25.93
CA ILE A 293 1.16 4.09 -24.62
C ILE A 293 0.12 5.22 -24.78
N ASP A 294 -0.90 5.20 -23.91
CA ASP A 294 -1.95 6.22 -23.85
C ASP A 294 -1.84 6.93 -22.50
N VAL A 295 -1.26 8.14 -22.48
CA VAL A 295 -0.96 8.89 -21.24
C VAL A 295 -1.05 10.40 -21.46
N LYS A 296 -1.26 11.15 -20.38
CA LYS A 296 -1.09 12.60 -20.38
C LYS A 296 0.41 12.94 -20.33
N ARG A 297 0.79 13.93 -21.13
CA ARG A 297 2.18 14.40 -21.18
C ARG A 297 2.57 15.12 -19.89
N ASN A 298 3.62 14.65 -19.25
CA ASN A 298 4.22 15.26 -18.06
C ASN A 298 5.76 15.13 -18.06
N THR A 299 6.38 15.64 -17.02
CA THR A 299 7.86 15.58 -16.88
C THR A 299 8.35 14.17 -16.69
N GLU A 300 7.64 13.35 -15.92
CA GLU A 300 8.04 11.98 -15.61
C GLU A 300 8.00 11.06 -16.85
N LEU A 301 7.05 11.29 -17.75
CA LEU A 301 7.03 10.63 -19.05
C LEU A 301 8.30 10.92 -19.85
N LYS A 302 8.67 12.19 -19.96
CA LYS A 302 9.88 12.60 -20.70
C LYS A 302 11.14 12.03 -20.06
N GLN A 303 11.26 12.08 -18.75
CA GLN A 303 12.37 11.49 -18.01
C GLN A 303 12.44 9.96 -18.21
N ALA A 304 11.31 9.27 -18.16
CA ALA A 304 11.24 7.82 -18.38
C ALA A 304 11.76 7.44 -19.77
N ILE A 305 11.37 8.16 -20.81
CA ILE A 305 11.84 7.91 -22.19
C ILE A 305 13.34 8.22 -22.32
N LEU A 306 13.78 9.38 -21.83
CA LEU A 306 15.18 9.81 -21.91
C LEU A 306 16.14 8.90 -21.13
N SER A 307 15.66 8.23 -20.08
CA SER A 307 16.46 7.28 -19.30
C SER A 307 16.97 6.08 -20.11
N TYR A 308 16.32 5.77 -21.24
CA TYR A 308 16.76 4.73 -22.18
C TYR A 308 17.78 5.24 -23.19
N GLY A 309 18.08 6.55 -23.22
CA GLY A 309 19.03 7.15 -24.16
C GLY A 309 18.69 6.85 -25.61
N GLY A 310 19.68 6.49 -26.43
CA GLY A 310 19.49 6.18 -27.85
C GLY A 310 18.84 4.82 -28.15
N TYR A 311 18.28 4.13 -27.15
CA TYR A 311 17.57 2.86 -27.32
C TYR A 311 16.06 3.03 -27.42
N MET A 312 15.55 4.25 -27.18
CA MET A 312 14.14 4.57 -27.24
C MET A 312 13.93 5.90 -27.95
N GLU A 313 12.97 5.94 -28.86
CA GLU A 313 12.66 7.14 -29.66
C GLU A 313 11.16 7.31 -29.81
N VAL A 314 10.66 8.51 -29.55
CA VAL A 314 9.25 8.87 -29.82
C VAL A 314 9.06 9.07 -31.31
N MET A 315 8.16 8.30 -31.90
CA MET A 315 7.80 8.40 -33.33
C MET A 315 6.63 9.36 -33.53
N LYS A 316 5.66 9.33 -32.61
CA LYS A 316 4.51 10.22 -32.54
C LYS A 316 4.12 10.51 -31.08
N PRO A 317 3.55 11.69 -30.81
CA PRO A 317 3.35 12.84 -31.71
C PRO A 317 4.67 13.57 -31.98
N LEU A 318 4.74 14.28 -33.13
CA LEU A 318 5.97 14.91 -33.62
C LEU A 318 6.46 16.06 -32.75
N ASP A 319 5.57 16.77 -32.07
CA ASP A 319 5.94 17.83 -31.15
C ASP A 319 6.61 17.30 -29.89
N LEU A 320 6.13 16.18 -29.32
CA LEU A 320 6.81 15.49 -28.21
C LEU A 320 8.19 14.97 -28.65
N ARG A 321 8.27 14.40 -29.84
CA ARG A 321 9.55 13.98 -30.43
C ARG A 321 10.54 15.13 -30.50
N LYS A 322 10.10 16.30 -30.97
CA LYS A 322 10.93 17.51 -31.07
C LYS A 322 11.40 17.99 -29.69
N GLU A 323 10.50 18.02 -28.69
CA GLU A 323 10.87 18.38 -27.31
C GLU A 323 11.99 17.47 -26.75
N LEU A 324 11.92 16.17 -27.02
CA LEU A 324 12.93 15.20 -26.57
C LEU A 324 14.24 15.31 -27.35
N ASP A 325 14.19 15.62 -28.66
CA ASP A 325 15.36 15.88 -29.47
C ASP A 325 16.11 17.13 -28.99
N GLU A 326 15.38 18.21 -28.64
CA GLU A 326 15.96 19.40 -28.03
C GLU A 326 16.68 19.08 -26.70
N GLN A 327 16.07 18.25 -25.84
CA GLN A 327 16.70 17.81 -24.58
C GLN A 327 17.93 16.92 -24.83
N ALA A 328 17.86 16.00 -25.78
CA ALA A 328 19.00 15.17 -26.17
C ALA A 328 20.16 16.00 -26.73
N SER A 329 19.84 17.03 -27.50
CA SER A 329 20.83 17.98 -28.04
C SER A 329 21.50 18.80 -26.93
N MET A 330 20.75 19.22 -25.90
CA MET A 330 21.32 19.86 -24.70
C MET A 330 22.26 18.90 -23.95
N MET A 331 21.87 17.63 -23.79
CA MET A 331 22.73 16.62 -23.16
C MET A 331 24.05 16.47 -23.93
N ARG A 332 23.98 16.38 -25.25
CA ARG A 332 25.18 16.30 -26.09
C ARG A 332 26.06 17.52 -25.91
N PHE A 333 25.48 18.72 -25.93
CA PHE A 333 26.22 19.98 -25.75
C PHE A 333 26.99 20.01 -24.43
N VAL A 334 26.44 19.52 -23.33
CA VAL A 334 27.11 19.43 -22.02
C VAL A 334 28.35 18.55 -22.09
N TYR A 335 28.31 17.43 -22.82
CA TYR A 335 29.47 16.53 -22.99
C TYR A 335 30.48 16.99 -24.03
N ASP A 336 30.06 17.83 -25.00
CA ASP A 336 30.94 18.43 -26.02
C ASP A 336 31.69 19.69 -25.49
N THR A 337 31.27 20.27 -24.36
CA THR A 337 31.96 21.39 -23.72
C THR A 337 33.17 20.88 -22.91
N PRO A 338 34.34 21.52 -23.00
CA PRO A 338 35.48 21.18 -22.13
C PRO A 338 35.09 21.28 -20.65
N GLU A 339 35.66 20.40 -19.81
CA GLU A 339 35.44 20.41 -18.38
C GLU A 339 35.60 21.85 -17.84
N PRO A 340 34.67 22.31 -16.96
CA PRO A 340 34.89 23.55 -16.22
C PRO A 340 36.13 23.35 -15.34
N GLY A 341 37.21 24.09 -15.64
CA GLY A 341 38.49 24.06 -14.95
C GLY A 341 38.40 24.51 -13.49
#